data_48561e0dcb59c17647289b17037143c2
#
_entry.id   48561e0dcb59c17647289b17037143c2
#
_cell.length_a   1.000
_cell.length_b   1.000
_cell.length_c   1.000
_cell.angle_alpha   90.00
_cell.angle_beta   90.00
_cell.angle_gamma   90.00
#
_symmetry.space_group_name_H-M   'P 1'
#
loop_
_entity.id
_entity.type
_entity.pdbx_description
1 polymer ?
#
loop_
_entity_poly.entity_id
_entity_poly.type
_entity_poly.pdbx_seq_one_letter_code
_entity_poly.pdbx_strand_id
1 'polypeptide(L)'
;MKKLINNPNDVVVEALLGVEAAHPDLQVDHANKIVYRGDAPKPGKVGIISGGGSGHEPLHGGFVGLGMLDAACAGEVFTSPVPDQMLAATKLVKDGYGQLRAAA
;
A
#
# COMPACT_ATOMS: atom_id res chain seq x y z
N MET A 1 30.43 -6.85 2.76
CA MET A 1 29.45 -7.57 1.91
C MET A 1 28.72 -6.59 1.03
N LYS A 2 28.66 -6.87 -0.26
CA LYS A 2 27.86 -6.05 -1.17
C LYS A 2 26.39 -6.39 -1.04
N LYS A 3 25.54 -5.37 -1.09
CA LYS A 3 24.09 -5.51 -1.04
C LYS A 3 23.45 -4.69 -2.16
N LEU A 4 22.30 -5.12 -2.61
CA LEU A 4 21.57 -4.43 -3.68
C LEU A 4 20.63 -3.35 -3.10
N ILE A 5 21.13 -2.61 -2.14
CA ILE A 5 20.41 -1.48 -1.53
C ILE A 5 21.38 -0.30 -1.41
N ASN A 6 20.82 0.89 -1.36
CA ASN A 6 21.59 2.10 -1.15
C ASN A 6 21.74 2.36 0.36
N ASN A 7 20.82 3.13 0.93
CA ASN A 7 20.79 3.39 2.36
C ASN A 7 19.74 2.48 3.01
N PRO A 8 20.11 1.71 4.07
CA PRO A 8 19.12 0.85 4.74
C PRO A 8 17.86 1.57 5.21
N ASN A 9 17.94 2.84 5.54
CA ASN A 9 16.80 3.62 5.98
C ASN A 9 15.84 3.97 4.83
N ASP A 10 16.25 3.85 3.58
CA ASP A 10 15.48 4.23 2.41
C ASP A 10 14.96 3.02 1.62
N VAL A 11 15.16 1.81 2.12
CA VAL A 11 14.81 0.58 1.39
C VAL A 11 13.33 0.57 1.00
N VAL A 12 12.44 0.84 1.95
CA VAL A 12 11.00 0.79 1.70
C VAL A 12 10.57 1.88 0.73
N VAL A 13 11.05 3.11 0.94
CA VAL A 13 10.70 4.24 0.06
C VAL A 13 11.19 3.97 -1.37
N GLU A 14 12.40 3.48 -1.52
CA GLU A 14 12.95 3.20 -2.85
C GLU A 14 12.23 2.02 -3.52
N ALA A 15 11.85 1.01 -2.76
CA ALA A 15 11.06 -0.10 -3.30
C ALA A 15 9.69 0.39 -3.81
N LEU A 16 9.05 1.29 -3.08
CA LEU A 16 7.77 1.86 -3.49
C LEU A 16 7.90 2.75 -4.72
N LEU A 17 9.01 3.46 -4.88
CA LEU A 17 9.30 4.20 -6.12
C LEU A 17 9.35 3.25 -7.33
N GLY A 18 9.94 2.06 -7.14
CA GLY A 18 9.97 1.04 -8.17
C GLY A 18 8.59 0.50 -8.51
N VAL A 19 7.76 0.26 -7.52
CA VAL A 19 6.37 -0.18 -7.72
C VAL A 19 5.59 0.86 -8.53
N GLU A 20 5.71 2.12 -8.17
CA GLU A 20 5.04 3.21 -8.86
C GLU A 20 5.48 3.30 -10.33
N ALA A 21 6.77 3.16 -10.58
CA ALA A 21 7.31 3.21 -11.94
C ALA A 21 6.85 2.01 -12.79
N ALA A 22 6.73 0.83 -12.18
CA ALA A 22 6.38 -0.39 -12.89
C ALA A 22 4.88 -0.53 -13.15
N HIS A 23 4.03 0.14 -12.37
CA HIS A 23 2.58 -0.01 -12.42
C HIS A 23 1.89 1.34 -12.53
N PRO A 24 1.74 1.88 -13.76
CA PRO A 24 1.14 3.21 -13.95
C PRO A 24 -0.34 3.30 -13.56
N ASP A 25 -1.01 2.15 -13.42
CA ASP A 25 -2.40 2.07 -12.96
C ASP A 25 -2.55 2.22 -11.44
N LEU A 26 -1.45 2.16 -10.71
CA LEU A 26 -1.42 2.32 -9.26
C LEU A 26 -0.88 3.69 -8.87
N GLN A 27 -1.24 4.12 -7.69
CA GLN A 27 -0.66 5.32 -7.08
C GLN A 27 0.00 4.96 -5.77
N VAL A 28 0.98 5.74 -5.37
CA VAL A 28 1.72 5.53 -4.12
C VAL A 28 1.73 6.82 -3.32
N ASP A 29 1.24 6.73 -2.09
CA ASP A 29 1.42 7.79 -1.09
C ASP A 29 2.76 7.52 -0.39
N HIS A 30 3.80 8.21 -0.82
CA HIS A 30 5.15 7.96 -0.30
C HIS A 30 5.31 8.38 1.17
N ALA A 31 4.58 9.40 1.60
CA ALA A 31 4.66 9.86 2.99
C ALA A 31 4.12 8.82 3.96
N ASN A 32 3.03 8.14 3.60
CA ASN A 32 2.38 7.13 4.42
C ASN A 32 2.71 5.71 3.98
N LYS A 33 3.48 5.52 2.92
CA LYS A 33 3.87 4.22 2.36
C LYS A 33 2.66 3.35 2.05
N ILE A 34 1.74 3.89 1.25
CA ILE A 34 0.52 3.23 0.83
C ILE A 34 0.52 3.07 -0.67
N VAL A 35 0.28 1.85 -1.14
CA VAL A 35 -0.01 1.56 -2.56
C VAL A 35 -1.53 1.48 -2.69
N TYR A 36 -2.12 2.19 -3.64
CA TYR A 36 -3.56 2.17 -3.82
C TYR A 36 -3.94 2.28 -5.30
N ARG A 37 -5.17 1.85 -5.59
CA ARG A 37 -5.68 1.91 -6.96
C ARG A 37 -5.78 3.35 -7.42
N GLY A 38 -5.39 3.61 -8.66
CA GLY A 38 -5.47 4.93 -9.25
C GLY A 38 -6.90 5.43 -9.44
N ASP A 39 -7.89 4.52 -9.43
CA ASP A 39 -9.30 4.86 -9.54
C ASP A 39 -10.03 4.90 -8.17
N ALA A 40 -9.32 4.80 -7.07
CA ALA A 40 -9.91 4.91 -5.74
C ALA A 40 -10.24 6.36 -5.39
N PRO A 41 -11.27 6.62 -4.57
CA PRO A 41 -12.27 5.66 -4.11
C PRO A 41 -13.24 5.26 -5.22
N LYS A 42 -13.70 4.02 -5.18
CA LYS A 42 -14.63 3.50 -6.19
C LYS A 42 -16.06 3.58 -5.64
N PRO A 43 -16.93 4.45 -6.18
CA PRO A 43 -18.29 4.61 -5.67
C PRO A 43 -19.10 3.32 -5.73
N GLY A 44 -19.86 3.07 -4.68
CA GLY A 44 -20.73 1.89 -4.60
C GLY A 44 -20.02 0.59 -4.31
N LYS A 45 -18.72 0.63 -4.02
CA LYS A 45 -17.91 -0.54 -3.73
C LYS A 45 -17.41 -0.51 -2.28
N VAL A 46 -17.44 -1.67 -1.62
CA VAL A 46 -16.79 -1.83 -0.33
C VAL A 46 -15.27 -1.76 -0.54
N GLY A 47 -14.62 -0.84 0.15
CA GLY A 47 -13.17 -0.74 0.10
C GLY A 47 -12.50 -1.87 0.86
N ILE A 48 -11.45 -2.44 0.29
CA ILE A 48 -10.67 -3.52 0.91
C ILE A 48 -9.24 -3.05 1.04
N ILE A 49 -8.74 -2.98 2.26
CA ILE A 49 -7.36 -2.61 2.55
C ILE A 49 -6.65 -3.71 3.30
N SER A 50 -5.34 -3.76 3.13
CA SER A 50 -4.49 -4.70 3.85
C SER A 50 -3.17 -4.02 4.17
N GLY A 51 -2.31 -4.71 4.88
CA GLY A 51 -0.98 -4.20 5.19
C GLY A 51 -0.12 -5.24 5.85
N GLY A 52 1.15 -5.03 5.77
CA GLY A 52 2.13 -5.90 6.38
C GLY A 52 3.51 -5.32 6.30
N GLY A 53 4.47 -5.95 6.96
CA GLY A 53 5.85 -5.54 6.92
C GLY A 53 6.47 -5.74 5.55
N SER A 54 7.34 -4.83 5.17
CA SER A 54 8.12 -4.99 3.95
C SER A 54 9.09 -6.16 4.11
N GLY A 55 9.34 -6.90 3.03
CA GLY A 55 10.11 -8.13 3.05
C GLY A 55 9.27 -9.37 2.81
N HIS A 56 7.96 -9.24 2.84
CA HIS A 56 7.02 -10.32 2.58
C HIS A 56 6.46 -10.27 1.15
N GLU A 57 7.05 -9.44 0.27
CA GLU A 57 6.54 -9.28 -1.09
C GLU A 57 6.31 -10.64 -1.76
N PRO A 58 5.23 -10.77 -2.54
CA PRO A 58 4.34 -9.70 -3.03
C PRO A 58 3.28 -9.22 -2.02
N LEU A 59 3.28 -9.67 -0.79
CA LEU A 59 2.33 -9.25 0.22
C LEU A 59 2.68 -7.84 0.72
N HIS A 60 1.77 -6.89 0.82
CA HIS A 60 0.38 -7.01 0.34
C HIS A 60 0.19 -6.10 -0.86
N GLY A 61 1.16 -5.21 -1.12
CA GLY A 61 1.10 -4.23 -2.20
C GLY A 61 0.96 -4.85 -3.60
N GLY A 62 1.52 -6.05 -3.80
CA GLY A 62 1.42 -6.75 -5.07
C GLY A 62 0.01 -7.20 -5.42
N PHE A 63 -0.93 -7.14 -4.49
CA PHE A 63 -2.32 -7.54 -4.70
C PHE A 63 -3.27 -6.35 -4.86
N VAL A 64 -2.75 -5.14 -4.94
CA VAL A 64 -3.57 -3.95 -5.20
C VAL A 64 -3.91 -3.90 -6.68
N GLY A 65 -5.18 -3.79 -7.00
CA GLY A 65 -5.62 -3.69 -8.38
C GLY A 65 -7.08 -4.03 -8.55
N LEU A 66 -7.50 -4.06 -9.81
CA LEU A 66 -8.88 -4.35 -10.17
C LEU A 66 -9.28 -5.76 -9.70
N GLY A 67 -10.37 -5.84 -8.97
CA GLY A 67 -10.88 -7.11 -8.43
C GLY A 67 -10.10 -7.64 -7.24
N MET A 68 -9.15 -6.88 -6.72
CA MET A 68 -8.29 -7.24 -5.60
C MET A 68 -8.35 -6.14 -4.53
N LEU A 69 -7.24 -5.90 -3.82
CA LEU A 69 -7.18 -4.86 -2.82
C LEU A 69 -7.32 -3.47 -3.43
N ASP A 70 -7.96 -2.56 -2.70
CA ASP A 70 -8.00 -1.15 -3.07
C ASP A 70 -6.77 -0.40 -2.59
N ALA A 71 -6.21 -0.80 -1.45
CA ALA A 71 -4.97 -0.23 -0.93
C ALA A 71 -4.24 -1.23 -0.04
N ALA A 72 -2.93 -1.05 0.07
CA ALA A 72 -2.10 -1.81 0.99
C ALA A 72 -1.07 -0.88 1.63
N CYS A 73 -0.91 -1.01 2.93
CA CYS A 73 0.06 -0.26 3.71
C CYS A 73 1.35 -1.07 3.86
N ALA A 74 2.48 -0.46 3.51
CA ALA A 74 3.79 -1.07 3.70
C ALA A 74 4.40 -0.60 5.02
N GLY A 75 4.63 -1.53 5.92
CA GLY A 75 5.39 -1.25 7.14
C GLY A 75 6.89 -1.23 6.85
N GLU A 76 7.67 -0.92 7.86
CA GLU A 76 9.12 -1.06 7.76
C GLU A 76 9.49 -2.53 7.56
N VAL A 77 10.76 -2.80 7.27
CA VAL A 77 11.23 -4.16 6.98
C VAL A 77 10.87 -5.09 8.14
N PHE A 78 10.04 -6.10 7.85
CA PHE A 78 9.51 -7.09 8.79
C PHE A 78 8.82 -6.50 10.03
N THR A 79 8.24 -5.30 9.88
CA THR A 79 7.50 -4.63 10.95
C THR A 79 6.14 -4.21 10.40
N SER A 80 5.08 -4.46 11.16
CA SER A 80 3.73 -4.10 10.76
C SER A 80 3.57 -2.59 10.55
N PRO A 81 2.68 -2.17 9.65
CA PRO A 81 2.36 -0.76 9.52
C PRO A 81 1.71 -0.22 10.79
N VAL A 82 1.85 1.07 11.00
CA VAL A 82 1.29 1.75 12.18
C VAL A 82 -0.19 2.11 11.94
N PRO A 83 -0.97 2.30 13.02
CA PRO A 83 -2.39 2.65 12.87
C PRO A 83 -2.65 3.89 12.01
N ASP A 84 -1.76 4.88 12.06
CA ASP A 84 -1.92 6.09 11.25
C ASP A 84 -1.88 5.80 9.75
N GLN A 85 -1.07 4.83 9.33
CA GLN A 85 -1.03 4.39 7.94
C GLN A 85 -2.37 3.75 7.54
N MET A 86 -2.92 2.90 8.39
CA MET A 86 -4.20 2.24 8.12
C MET A 86 -5.33 3.26 8.05
N LEU A 87 -5.31 4.27 8.91
CA LEU A 87 -6.28 5.35 8.87
C LEU A 87 -6.17 6.15 7.56
N ALA A 88 -4.96 6.48 7.14
CA ALA A 88 -4.74 7.19 5.89
C ALA A 88 -5.23 6.38 4.69
N ALA A 89 -4.96 5.07 4.67
CA ALA A 89 -5.43 4.19 3.62
C ALA A 89 -6.96 4.11 3.59
N THR A 90 -7.59 4.05 4.76
CA THR A 90 -9.03 4.07 4.89
C THR A 90 -9.63 5.30 4.24
N LYS A 91 -9.05 6.47 4.48
CA LYS A 91 -9.52 7.72 3.91
C LYS A 91 -9.37 7.77 2.39
N LEU A 92 -8.34 7.11 1.86
CA LEU A 92 -8.10 7.07 0.41
C LEU A 92 -9.13 6.22 -0.33
N VAL A 93 -9.61 5.13 0.27
CA VAL A 93 -10.46 4.16 -0.43
C VAL A 93 -11.92 4.19 0.01
N LYS A 94 -12.24 4.91 1.06
CA LYS A 94 -13.60 5.00 1.59
C LYS A 94 -14.49 5.74 0.61
N ASP A 95 -15.61 5.11 0.23
CA ASP A 95 -16.62 5.77 -0.58
C ASP A 95 -17.59 6.59 0.30
N GLY A 96 -18.57 7.23 -0.33
CA GLY A 96 -19.54 8.04 0.37
C GLY A 96 -20.45 7.27 1.33
N TYR A 97 -20.48 5.94 1.23
CA TYR A 97 -21.28 5.08 2.10
C TYR A 97 -20.46 4.57 3.29
N GLY A 98 -19.18 4.79 3.29
CA GLY A 98 -18.31 4.50 4.42
C GLY A 98 -18.06 3.04 4.72
N GLN A 99 -18.32 2.14 3.78
CA GLN A 99 -18.08 0.72 3.99
C GLN A 99 -16.64 0.36 3.69
N LEU A 100 -16.04 -0.39 4.60
CA LEU A 100 -14.63 -0.75 4.52
C LEU A 100 -14.40 -2.13 5.14
N ARG A 101 -13.53 -2.90 4.51
CA ARG A 101 -13.00 -4.15 5.06
C ARG A 101 -11.49 -4.08 5.15
N ALA A 102 -10.94 -4.57 6.25
CA ALA A 102 -9.51 -4.66 6.45
C ALA A 102 -9.09 -6.12 6.52
N ALA A 103 -7.99 -6.46 5.86
CA ALA A 103 -7.40 -7.80 5.89
C ALA A 103 -5.90 -7.66 6.19
N ALA A 104 -5.41 -8.54 7.03
CA ALA A 104 -4.00 -8.51 7.44
C ALA A 104 -3.17 -9.52 6.66
#